data_5e9bfb983a56e8a2894119e9ad6872c1
#
_entry.id   5e9bfb983a56e8a2894119e9ad6872c1
#
_cell.length_a   1.000
_cell.length_b   1.000
_cell.length_c   1.000
_cell.angle_alpha   90.00
_cell.angle_beta   90.00
_cell.angle_gamma   90.00
#
_symmetry.space_group_name_H-M   'P 1'
#
loop_
_entity.id
_entity.type
_entity.pdbx_description
1 polymer ?
#
loop_
_entity_poly.entity_id
_entity_poly.type
_entity_poly.pdbx_seq_one_letter_code
_entity_poly.pdbx_strand_id
1 'polypeptide(L)'
;MKKKNFILVDSLNMFFRAKHVGNGKDIDMRVGMAMHIMFNSVKKAWKDFDGSHVVFCLEGRSWRKDFYTPYKANRKVTRDKRSPREMEDDELFFEAYNDFVEYLDTKSNCSVIRQPNAEADDLIATWIQQHPEDNHIIISTDSDFYQLLAPNVIQFNGTTDQIVSLEGFKSAKTGEYIVDKKTGEPKKAIDPEFVLFEKCVRGDSSDNVFSAYPGARLKGSKNKTGITEAYKDRNTGGFNYNNFMLQRWVDHEEQEHRVRDDFERNKI
;
A
#
# COMPACT_ATOMS: atom_id res chain seq x y z
N MET A 1 -30.02 -5.51 -6.08
CA MET A 1 -29.82 -4.42 -5.09
C MET A 1 -28.99 -3.31 -5.73
N LYS A 2 -29.13 -2.05 -5.30
CA LYS A 2 -28.23 -0.97 -5.76
C LYS A 2 -26.83 -1.26 -5.21
N LYS A 3 -25.78 -1.18 -6.05
CA LYS A 3 -24.39 -1.31 -5.61
C LYS A 3 -24.08 -0.25 -4.56
N LYS A 4 -23.37 -0.64 -3.51
CA LYS A 4 -22.86 0.30 -2.50
C LYS A 4 -21.49 0.81 -2.91
N ASN A 5 -21.16 2.02 -2.48
CA ASN A 5 -19.84 2.62 -2.67
C ASN A 5 -19.18 2.72 -1.28
N PHE A 6 -18.31 1.77 -0.97
CA PHE A 6 -17.57 1.74 0.29
C PHE A 6 -16.34 2.63 0.21
N ILE A 7 -16.18 3.51 1.19
CA ILE A 7 -14.98 4.31 1.37
C ILE A 7 -14.12 3.61 2.42
N LEU A 8 -13.03 2.98 1.99
CA LEU A 8 -12.12 2.22 2.83
C LEU A 8 -10.91 3.08 3.19
N VAL A 9 -10.71 3.34 4.46
CA VAL A 9 -9.69 4.27 4.93
C VAL A 9 -8.54 3.48 5.55
N ASP A 10 -7.36 3.58 4.94
CA ASP A 10 -6.10 3.19 5.55
C ASP A 10 -5.73 4.24 6.63
N SER A 11 -6.23 4.00 7.82
CA SER A 11 -6.36 5.01 8.86
C SER A 11 -5.01 5.54 9.33
N LEU A 12 -4.08 4.63 9.63
CA LEU A 12 -2.77 5.00 10.17
C LEU A 12 -1.88 5.67 9.11
N ASN A 13 -1.90 5.18 7.86
CA ASN A 13 -1.18 5.80 6.76
C ASN A 13 -1.62 7.25 6.56
N MET A 14 -2.92 7.50 6.54
CA MET A 14 -3.47 8.84 6.38
C MET A 14 -3.12 9.76 7.54
N PHE A 15 -3.19 9.26 8.78
CA PHE A 15 -2.91 10.04 9.98
C PHE A 15 -1.41 10.39 10.09
N PHE A 16 -0.52 9.40 9.90
CA PHE A 16 0.94 9.62 9.95
C PHE A 16 1.47 10.53 8.85
N ARG A 17 0.90 10.44 7.66
CA ARG A 17 1.32 11.30 6.57
C ARG A 17 1.09 12.78 6.87
N ALA A 18 0.00 13.08 7.53
CA ALA A 18 -0.31 14.45 7.95
C ALA A 18 0.62 14.95 9.06
N LYS A 19 1.19 14.06 9.89
CA LYS A 19 2.20 14.41 10.91
C LYS A 19 3.40 15.15 10.30
N HIS A 20 3.82 14.80 9.09
CA HIS A 20 4.97 15.40 8.43
C HIS A 20 4.69 16.74 7.74
N VAL A 21 3.42 17.13 7.59
CA VAL A 21 3.05 18.41 6.94
C VAL A 21 3.32 19.61 7.84
N GLY A 22 3.45 19.40 9.15
CA GLY A 22 3.55 20.46 10.15
C GLY A 22 4.95 20.69 10.74
N ASN A 23 6.04 20.48 10.00
CA ASN A 23 7.41 20.70 10.52
C ASN A 23 7.55 22.07 11.20
N GLY A 24 7.99 22.07 12.48
CA GLY A 24 8.18 23.28 13.30
C GLY A 24 6.97 23.75 14.08
N LYS A 25 5.81 23.10 13.99
CA LYS A 25 4.61 23.37 14.81
C LYS A 25 4.59 22.46 16.05
N ASP A 26 3.86 22.92 17.10
CA ASP A 26 3.62 22.06 18.25
C ASP A 26 2.81 20.82 17.91
N ILE A 27 2.76 19.86 18.84
CA ILE A 27 2.13 18.56 18.61
C ILE A 27 0.62 18.70 18.40
N ASP A 28 -0.06 19.56 19.16
CA ASP A 28 -1.52 19.74 19.06
C ASP A 28 -1.92 20.26 17.69
N MET A 29 -1.14 21.22 17.17
CA MET A 29 -1.36 21.77 15.83
C MET A 29 -1.12 20.71 14.75
N ARG A 30 -0.11 19.84 14.91
CA ARG A 30 0.15 18.74 13.98
C ARG A 30 -0.97 17.70 13.99
N VAL A 31 -1.46 17.35 15.17
CA VAL A 31 -2.62 16.43 15.34
C VAL A 31 -3.87 17.04 14.70
N GLY A 32 -4.18 18.30 15.01
CA GLY A 32 -5.33 18.97 14.41
C GLY A 32 -5.27 19.02 12.88
N MET A 33 -4.09 19.26 12.31
CA MET A 33 -3.87 19.22 10.86
C MET A 33 -4.05 17.80 10.30
N ALA A 34 -3.55 16.78 11.00
CA ALA A 34 -3.71 15.39 10.58
C ALA A 34 -5.19 14.98 10.50
N MET A 35 -5.95 15.29 11.53
CA MET A 35 -7.39 15.07 11.55
C MET A 35 -8.10 15.82 10.43
N HIS A 36 -7.76 17.10 10.24
CA HIS A 36 -8.36 17.92 9.19
C HIS A 36 -8.11 17.36 7.78
N ILE A 37 -6.87 16.95 7.48
CA ILE A 37 -6.50 16.35 6.18
C ILE A 37 -7.26 15.05 5.96
N MET A 38 -7.33 14.19 6.98
CA MET A 38 -8.02 12.90 6.89
C MET A 38 -9.52 13.10 6.68
N PHE A 39 -10.17 13.92 7.50
CA PHE A 39 -11.60 14.20 7.34
C PHE A 39 -11.95 14.84 6.01
N ASN A 40 -11.12 15.76 5.52
CA ASN A 40 -11.33 16.35 4.21
C ASN A 40 -11.20 15.33 3.09
N SER A 41 -10.23 14.41 3.18
CA SER A 41 -10.06 13.33 2.21
C SER A 41 -11.27 12.39 2.20
N VAL A 42 -11.76 11.99 3.39
CA VAL A 42 -12.96 11.16 3.53
C VAL A 42 -14.21 11.88 3.02
N LYS A 43 -14.42 13.13 3.44
CA LYS A 43 -15.56 13.96 2.99
C LYS A 43 -15.54 14.14 1.47
N LYS A 44 -14.37 14.37 0.88
CA LYS A 44 -14.22 14.52 -0.55
C LYS A 44 -14.54 13.21 -1.26
N ALA A 45 -13.96 12.09 -0.84
CA ALA A 45 -14.27 10.79 -1.40
C ALA A 45 -15.76 10.44 -1.28
N TRP A 46 -16.36 10.70 -0.13
CA TRP A 46 -17.80 10.52 0.08
C TRP A 46 -18.64 11.27 -0.95
N LYS A 47 -18.29 12.54 -1.20
CA LYS A 47 -19.03 13.40 -2.12
C LYS A 47 -18.78 13.03 -3.58
N ASP A 48 -17.52 12.82 -3.94
CA ASP A 48 -17.11 12.64 -5.34
C ASP A 48 -17.49 11.25 -5.89
N PHE A 49 -17.61 10.25 -5.00
CA PHE A 49 -17.94 8.86 -5.37
C PHE A 49 -19.30 8.39 -4.87
N ASP A 50 -20.19 9.27 -4.45
CA ASP A 50 -21.53 8.93 -3.92
C ASP A 50 -21.44 7.85 -2.83
N GLY A 51 -20.61 8.09 -1.80
CA GLY A 51 -20.29 7.14 -0.73
C GLY A 51 -21.54 6.62 -0.02
N SER A 52 -21.59 5.33 0.22
CA SER A 52 -22.67 4.65 0.95
C SER A 52 -22.32 4.35 2.38
N HIS A 53 -21.05 4.06 2.65
CA HIS A 53 -20.54 3.77 3.98
C HIS A 53 -19.03 3.99 4.07
N VAL A 54 -18.55 4.40 5.25
CA VAL A 54 -17.11 4.60 5.52
C VAL A 54 -16.63 3.52 6.47
N VAL A 55 -15.50 2.91 6.15
CA VAL A 55 -14.86 1.87 6.94
C VAL A 55 -13.43 2.30 7.25
N PHE A 56 -13.12 2.52 8.51
CA PHE A 56 -11.77 2.79 8.99
C PHE A 56 -11.09 1.47 9.33
N CYS A 57 -10.03 1.14 8.58
CA CYS A 57 -9.23 -0.05 8.82
C CYS A 57 -8.01 0.33 9.67
N LEU A 58 -7.90 -0.31 10.83
CA LEU A 58 -6.87 0.02 11.82
C LEU A 58 -5.75 -1.00 11.79
N GLU A 59 -4.56 -0.50 12.08
CA GLU A 59 -3.34 -1.30 12.15
C GLU A 59 -3.34 -2.23 13.37
N GLY A 60 -3.03 -3.50 13.15
CA GLY A 60 -2.69 -4.47 14.15
C GLY A 60 -1.23 -4.94 14.03
N ARG A 61 -0.85 -5.97 14.79
CA ARG A 61 0.45 -6.61 14.62
C ARG A 61 0.43 -7.43 13.33
N SER A 62 1.40 -7.23 12.45
CA SER A 62 1.49 -8.06 11.25
C SER A 62 1.80 -9.52 11.59
N TRP A 63 0.95 -10.44 11.12
CA TRP A 63 1.16 -11.89 11.18
C TRP A 63 2.38 -12.31 10.34
N ARG A 64 2.75 -11.53 9.32
CA ARG A 64 3.93 -11.77 8.46
C ARG A 64 5.24 -11.84 9.23
N LYS A 65 5.32 -11.18 10.41
CA LYS A 65 6.50 -11.26 11.30
C LYS A 65 6.73 -12.64 11.90
N ASP A 66 5.69 -13.44 12.00
CA ASP A 66 5.80 -14.81 12.52
C ASP A 66 6.30 -15.78 11.43
N PHE A 67 6.04 -15.42 10.18
CA PHE A 67 6.44 -16.18 9.00
C PHE A 67 7.82 -15.73 8.45
N TYR A 68 8.06 -14.42 8.40
CA TYR A 68 9.27 -13.82 7.89
C TYR A 68 9.81 -12.77 8.87
N THR A 69 10.72 -13.17 9.75
CA THR A 69 11.24 -12.33 10.83
C THR A 69 11.88 -11.00 10.40
N PRO A 70 12.52 -10.87 9.20
CA PRO A 70 13.02 -9.59 8.72
C PRO A 70 11.93 -8.57 8.40
N TYR A 71 10.67 -8.99 8.22
CA TYR A 71 9.58 -8.09 7.85
C TYR A 71 9.44 -6.90 8.81
N LYS A 72 9.57 -5.70 8.29
CA LYS A 72 9.50 -4.42 9.02
C LYS A 72 10.49 -4.32 10.22
N ALA A 73 11.55 -5.16 10.28
CA ALA A 73 12.53 -5.12 11.36
C ALA A 73 13.36 -3.83 11.36
N ASN A 74 13.62 -3.25 10.18
CA ASN A 74 14.27 -1.95 10.00
C ASN A 74 13.56 -0.81 10.73
N ARG A 75 12.23 -0.89 10.90
CA ARG A 75 11.44 0.13 11.60
C ARG A 75 11.82 0.23 13.09
N LYS A 76 12.19 -0.90 13.73
CA LYS A 76 12.69 -0.90 15.11
C LYS A 76 14.01 -0.14 15.20
N VAL A 77 14.96 -0.44 14.32
CA VAL A 77 16.26 0.24 14.26
C VAL A 77 16.10 1.75 14.06
N THR A 78 15.16 2.16 13.22
CA THR A 78 14.89 3.58 13.00
C THR A 78 14.27 4.24 14.23
N ARG A 79 13.35 3.54 14.92
CA ARG A 79 12.73 4.05 16.15
C ARG A 79 13.75 4.19 17.28
N ASP A 80 14.62 3.21 17.45
CA ASP A 80 15.62 3.19 18.53
C ASP A 80 16.69 4.32 18.37
N LYS A 81 16.78 4.94 17.19
CA LYS A 81 17.65 6.10 16.89
C LYS A 81 17.00 7.45 17.16
N ARG A 82 15.72 7.47 17.54
CA ARG A 82 15.00 8.74 17.79
C ARG A 82 15.47 9.39 19.09
N SER A 83 15.45 10.72 19.10
CA SER A 83 15.68 11.50 20.31
C SER A 83 14.53 11.34 21.30
N PRO A 84 14.73 11.57 22.60
CA PRO A 84 13.68 11.54 23.61
C PRO A 84 12.47 12.41 23.25
N ARG A 85 12.71 13.59 22.68
CA ARG A 85 11.65 14.51 22.24
C ARG A 85 10.82 13.94 21.08
N GLU A 86 11.47 13.29 20.12
CA GLU A 86 10.74 12.65 19.00
C GLU A 86 9.93 11.47 19.50
N MET A 87 10.38 10.76 20.53
CA MET A 87 9.63 9.67 21.15
C MET A 87 8.40 10.19 21.89
N GLU A 88 8.54 11.26 22.67
CA GLU A 88 7.43 11.93 23.36
C GLU A 88 6.40 12.47 22.35
N ASP A 89 6.84 13.13 21.29
CA ASP A 89 5.99 13.59 20.20
C ASP A 89 5.22 12.43 19.54
N ASP A 90 5.84 11.26 19.40
CA ASP A 90 5.19 10.06 18.86
C ASP A 90 4.12 9.53 19.82
N GLU A 91 4.40 9.47 21.12
CA GLU A 91 3.45 9.01 22.13
C GLU A 91 2.20 9.89 22.13
N LEU A 92 2.36 11.22 22.21
CA LEU A 92 1.24 12.17 22.16
C LEU A 92 0.44 12.06 20.86
N PHE A 93 1.13 11.83 19.73
CA PHE A 93 0.46 11.64 18.45
C PHE A 93 -0.35 10.35 18.39
N PHE A 94 0.16 9.27 18.98
CA PHE A 94 -0.58 8.00 19.09
C PHE A 94 -1.74 8.07 20.08
N GLU A 95 -1.60 8.78 21.19
CA GLU A 95 -2.72 9.03 22.12
C GLU A 95 -3.85 9.74 21.39
N ALA A 96 -3.57 10.84 20.72
CA ALA A 96 -4.56 11.56 19.93
C ALA A 96 -5.19 10.73 18.81
N TYR A 97 -4.42 9.83 18.19
CA TYR A 97 -4.96 8.87 17.22
C TYR A 97 -5.92 7.88 17.87
N ASN A 98 -5.59 7.36 19.06
CA ASN A 98 -6.47 6.44 19.78
C ASN A 98 -7.77 7.12 20.24
N ASP A 99 -7.70 8.35 20.73
CA ASP A 99 -8.88 9.15 21.09
C ASP A 99 -9.79 9.39 19.86
N PHE A 100 -9.16 9.67 18.72
CA PHE A 100 -9.88 9.81 17.47
C PHE A 100 -10.57 8.52 17.04
N VAL A 101 -9.90 7.37 17.16
CA VAL A 101 -10.47 6.05 16.86
C VAL A 101 -11.65 5.74 17.78
N GLU A 102 -11.52 6.01 19.09
CA GLU A 102 -12.60 5.83 20.07
C GLU A 102 -13.79 6.73 19.73
N TYR A 103 -13.53 7.97 19.34
CA TYR A 103 -14.59 8.88 18.90
C TYR A 103 -15.32 8.35 17.67
N LEU A 104 -14.60 7.83 16.67
CA LEU A 104 -15.21 7.25 15.47
C LEU A 104 -16.09 6.04 15.82
N ASP A 105 -15.61 5.16 16.65
CA ASP A 105 -16.31 3.93 17.04
C ASP A 105 -17.56 4.21 17.87
N THR A 106 -17.49 5.19 18.78
CA THR A 106 -18.59 5.46 19.73
C THR A 106 -19.54 6.58 19.32
N LYS A 107 -19.13 7.51 18.46
CA LYS A 107 -19.86 8.75 18.13
C LYS A 107 -20.16 8.92 16.65
N SER A 108 -19.74 8.00 15.77
CA SER A 108 -20.03 8.08 14.36
C SER A 108 -20.84 6.87 13.87
N ASN A 109 -21.34 6.95 12.65
CA ASN A 109 -21.99 5.84 11.94
C ASN A 109 -21.01 5.11 10.99
N CYS A 110 -19.71 5.37 11.10
CA CYS A 110 -18.68 4.64 10.38
C CYS A 110 -18.45 3.26 10.99
N SER A 111 -17.99 2.31 10.20
CA SER A 111 -17.41 1.09 10.75
C SER A 111 -15.94 1.32 11.10
N VAL A 112 -15.53 0.84 12.26
CA VAL A 112 -14.13 0.82 12.69
C VAL A 112 -13.75 -0.64 12.88
N ILE A 113 -12.80 -1.13 12.06
CA ILE A 113 -12.39 -2.53 12.11
C ILE A 113 -10.93 -2.65 12.50
N ARG A 114 -10.65 -3.54 13.44
CA ARG A 114 -9.31 -3.88 13.91
C ARG A 114 -9.22 -5.39 14.17
N GLN A 115 -8.10 -5.97 13.73
CA GLN A 115 -7.75 -7.34 14.06
C GLN A 115 -6.35 -7.35 14.69
N PRO A 116 -6.17 -7.97 15.89
CA PRO A 116 -4.88 -7.90 16.60
C PRO A 116 -3.67 -8.37 15.79
N ASN A 117 -3.87 -9.35 14.90
CA ASN A 117 -2.81 -9.96 14.11
C ASN A 117 -2.94 -9.66 12.60
N ALA A 118 -3.59 -8.58 12.19
CA ALA A 118 -3.69 -8.17 10.81
C ALA A 118 -3.34 -6.69 10.66
N GLU A 119 -2.77 -6.33 9.53
CA GLU A 119 -2.49 -4.94 9.15
C GLU A 119 -3.74 -4.32 8.51
N ALA A 120 -3.78 -3.00 8.38
CA ALA A 120 -4.93 -2.30 7.80
C ALA A 120 -5.17 -2.71 6.34
N ASP A 121 -4.12 -3.00 5.58
CA ASP A 121 -4.19 -3.47 4.20
C ASP A 121 -4.81 -4.87 4.09
N ASP A 122 -4.54 -5.80 5.03
CA ASP A 122 -5.20 -7.10 5.11
C ASP A 122 -6.73 -6.94 5.31
N LEU A 123 -7.13 -5.99 6.16
CA LEU A 123 -8.53 -5.71 6.44
C LEU A 123 -9.23 -5.09 5.24
N ILE A 124 -8.58 -4.18 4.53
CA ILE A 124 -9.09 -3.58 3.30
C ILE A 124 -9.28 -4.66 2.23
N ALA A 125 -8.26 -5.50 2.01
CA ALA A 125 -8.33 -6.60 1.05
C ALA A 125 -9.46 -7.58 1.38
N THR A 126 -9.60 -7.94 2.67
CA THR A 126 -10.65 -8.84 3.15
C THR A 126 -12.04 -8.23 2.94
N TRP A 127 -12.21 -6.93 3.23
CA TRP A 127 -13.48 -6.23 2.99
C TRP A 127 -13.90 -6.28 1.52
N ILE A 128 -12.96 -5.99 0.62
CA ILE A 128 -13.20 -6.06 -0.84
C ILE A 128 -13.63 -7.47 -1.25
N GLN A 129 -12.94 -8.50 -0.77
CA GLN A 129 -13.26 -9.91 -1.08
C GLN A 129 -14.63 -10.34 -0.57
N GLN A 130 -15.08 -9.81 0.56
CA GLN A 130 -16.39 -10.11 1.15
C GLN A 130 -17.54 -9.34 0.48
N HIS A 131 -17.25 -8.28 -0.27
CA HIS A 131 -18.24 -7.44 -0.96
C HIS A 131 -17.92 -7.31 -2.46
N PRO A 132 -17.80 -8.42 -3.22
CA PRO A 132 -17.27 -8.40 -4.59
C PRO A 132 -18.18 -7.65 -5.58
N GLU A 133 -19.47 -7.52 -5.26
CA GLU A 133 -20.44 -6.85 -6.15
C GLU A 133 -20.51 -5.33 -5.94
N ASP A 134 -19.93 -4.83 -4.84
CA ASP A 134 -19.96 -3.43 -4.49
C ASP A 134 -18.72 -2.68 -5.03
N ASN A 135 -18.76 -1.35 -5.02
CA ASN A 135 -17.63 -0.52 -5.40
C ASN A 135 -16.81 -0.13 -4.17
N HIS A 136 -15.50 -0.04 -4.34
CA HIS A 136 -14.57 0.24 -3.26
C HIS A 136 -13.63 1.38 -3.63
N ILE A 137 -13.57 2.39 -2.79
CA ILE A 137 -12.68 3.53 -2.90
C ILE A 137 -11.70 3.48 -1.74
N ILE A 138 -10.46 3.09 -2.00
CA ILE A 138 -9.40 2.98 -0.99
C ILE A 138 -8.77 4.36 -0.81
N ILE A 139 -8.88 4.94 0.39
CA ILE A 139 -8.17 6.17 0.74
C ILE A 139 -6.82 5.79 1.36
N SER A 140 -5.79 5.85 0.57
CA SER A 140 -4.39 5.63 0.97
C SER A 140 -3.44 6.25 -0.05
N THR A 141 -2.20 6.40 0.34
CA THR A 141 -1.10 6.82 -0.54
C THR A 141 -0.15 5.68 -0.85
N ASP A 142 -0.40 4.50 -0.27
CA ASP A 142 0.45 3.35 -0.45
C ASP A 142 0.23 2.71 -1.82
N SER A 143 1.32 2.45 -2.53
CA SER A 143 1.29 1.80 -3.84
C SER A 143 1.00 0.30 -3.76
N ASP A 144 1.06 -0.29 -2.56
CA ASP A 144 0.78 -1.71 -2.38
C ASP A 144 -0.68 -2.05 -2.67
N PHE A 145 -1.58 -1.08 -2.51
CA PHE A 145 -2.98 -1.22 -2.92
C PHE A 145 -3.19 -1.33 -4.43
N TYR A 146 -2.18 -1.04 -5.26
CA TYR A 146 -2.33 -1.21 -6.72
C TYR A 146 -2.59 -2.66 -7.11
N GLN A 147 -2.16 -3.63 -6.30
CA GLN A 147 -2.49 -5.03 -6.49
C GLN A 147 -3.97 -5.38 -6.29
N LEU A 148 -4.74 -4.52 -5.62
CA LEU A 148 -6.17 -4.71 -5.37
C LEU A 148 -7.07 -4.03 -6.42
N LEU A 149 -6.49 -3.24 -7.35
CA LEU A 149 -7.27 -2.53 -8.36
C LEU A 149 -8.06 -3.50 -9.23
N ALA A 150 -9.33 -3.20 -9.41
CA ALA A 150 -10.28 -3.99 -10.17
C ALA A 150 -11.30 -3.05 -10.84
N PRO A 151 -12.20 -3.53 -11.72
CA PRO A 151 -13.23 -2.68 -12.32
C PRO A 151 -14.12 -1.94 -11.30
N ASN A 152 -14.24 -2.49 -10.09
CA ASN A 152 -15.02 -1.95 -8.98
C ASN A 152 -14.13 -1.48 -7.80
N VAL A 153 -12.81 -1.43 -7.96
CA VAL A 153 -11.87 -0.99 -6.91
C VAL A 153 -10.94 0.08 -7.47
N ILE A 154 -10.93 1.24 -6.83
CA ILE A 154 -10.02 2.34 -7.15
C ILE A 154 -9.30 2.80 -5.88
N GLN A 155 -8.15 3.44 -6.05
CA GLN A 155 -7.47 4.14 -4.96
C GLN A 155 -7.59 5.65 -5.16
N PHE A 156 -7.88 6.35 -4.07
CA PHE A 156 -7.97 7.79 -4.02
C PHE A 156 -6.94 8.38 -3.06
N ASN A 157 -6.08 9.24 -3.58
CA ASN A 157 -5.15 10.03 -2.78
C ASN A 157 -5.71 11.44 -2.61
N GLY A 158 -6.35 11.67 -1.47
CA GLY A 158 -6.99 12.97 -1.17
C GLY A 158 -6.01 14.14 -1.01
N THR A 159 -4.71 13.87 -0.77
CA THR A 159 -3.69 14.91 -0.64
C THR A 159 -3.26 15.48 -2.00
N THR A 160 -3.10 14.61 -3.00
CA THR A 160 -2.67 15.00 -4.35
C THR A 160 -3.83 15.09 -5.34
N ASP A 161 -5.05 14.83 -4.87
CA ASP A 161 -6.26 14.81 -5.68
C ASP A 161 -6.18 13.83 -6.87
N GLN A 162 -5.64 12.64 -6.59
CA GLN A 162 -5.33 11.64 -7.59
C GLN A 162 -6.19 10.39 -7.41
N ILE A 163 -6.76 9.92 -8.51
CA ILE A 163 -7.43 8.62 -8.63
C ILE A 163 -6.48 7.67 -9.37
N VAL A 164 -6.33 6.47 -8.83
CA VAL A 164 -5.60 5.37 -9.48
C VAL A 164 -6.57 4.23 -9.74
N SER A 165 -6.63 3.77 -10.98
CA SER A 165 -7.51 2.70 -11.44
C SER A 165 -6.79 1.81 -12.46
N LEU A 166 -7.46 0.76 -12.94
CA LEU A 166 -6.95 -0.05 -14.06
C LEU A 166 -6.69 0.75 -15.34
N GLU A 167 -7.31 1.92 -15.49
CA GLU A 167 -7.09 2.80 -16.64
C GLU A 167 -5.83 3.66 -16.51
N GLY A 168 -5.28 3.78 -15.30
CA GLY A 168 -4.12 4.61 -14.97
C GLY A 168 -4.43 5.69 -13.92
N PHE A 169 -3.72 6.80 -14.01
CA PHE A 169 -3.74 7.86 -13.02
C PHE A 169 -4.50 9.08 -13.56
N LYS A 170 -5.53 9.51 -12.85
CA LYS A 170 -6.35 10.67 -13.21
C LYS A 170 -6.39 11.69 -12.07
N SER A 171 -6.52 12.96 -12.40
CA SER A 171 -6.89 13.99 -11.44
C SER A 171 -8.36 13.83 -11.07
N ALA A 172 -8.68 13.74 -9.78
CA ALA A 172 -10.06 13.69 -9.31
C ALA A 172 -10.78 15.02 -9.58
N LYS A 173 -10.05 16.14 -9.69
CA LYS A 173 -10.60 17.46 -9.94
C LYS A 173 -10.99 17.69 -11.39
N THR A 174 -10.15 17.27 -12.35
CA THR A 174 -10.35 17.54 -13.77
C THR A 174 -10.83 16.33 -14.58
N GLY A 175 -10.65 15.11 -14.02
CA GLY A 175 -10.88 13.85 -14.74
C GLY A 175 -9.80 13.52 -15.78
N GLU A 176 -8.82 14.39 -15.99
CA GLU A 176 -7.77 14.21 -16.98
C GLU A 176 -6.68 13.26 -16.48
N TYR A 177 -6.01 12.58 -17.41
CA TYR A 177 -4.87 11.75 -17.08
C TYR A 177 -3.68 12.58 -16.58
N ILE A 178 -3.03 12.09 -15.54
CA ILE A 178 -1.81 12.66 -15.02
C ILE A 178 -0.66 12.26 -15.96
N VAL A 179 0.09 13.26 -16.40
CA VAL A 179 1.23 13.07 -17.30
C VAL A 179 2.49 12.75 -16.50
N ASP A 180 3.25 11.78 -16.96
CA ASP A 180 4.58 11.50 -16.45
C ASP A 180 5.55 12.61 -16.89
N LYS A 181 6.18 13.27 -15.92
CA LYS A 181 7.07 14.42 -16.18
C LYS A 181 8.32 14.07 -16.98
N LYS A 182 8.72 12.79 -17.00
CA LYS A 182 9.94 12.34 -17.71
C LYS A 182 9.66 11.99 -19.17
N THR A 183 8.48 11.39 -19.42
CA THR A 183 8.12 10.91 -20.76
C THR A 183 7.21 11.85 -21.52
N GLY A 184 6.50 12.74 -20.82
CA GLY A 184 5.45 13.58 -21.40
C GLY A 184 4.16 12.82 -21.74
N GLU A 185 4.09 11.52 -21.45
CA GLU A 185 2.97 10.65 -21.76
C GLU A 185 2.03 10.48 -20.55
N PRO A 186 0.73 10.20 -20.76
CA PRO A 186 -0.16 9.82 -19.68
C PRO A 186 0.40 8.64 -18.89
N LYS A 187 0.32 8.70 -17.57
CA LYS A 187 0.66 7.57 -16.70
C LYS A 187 -0.27 6.40 -17.02
N LYS A 188 0.33 5.31 -17.47
CA LYS A 188 -0.35 4.16 -18.07
C LYS A 188 -1.23 3.41 -17.06
N ALA A 189 -2.14 2.63 -17.62
CA ALA A 189 -2.90 1.61 -16.90
C ALA A 189 -1.99 0.71 -16.08
N ILE A 190 -2.47 0.35 -14.89
CA ILE A 190 -1.78 -0.56 -13.97
C ILE A 190 -2.33 -1.97 -14.20
N ASP A 191 -1.42 -2.92 -14.35
CA ASP A 191 -1.72 -4.34 -14.28
C ASP A 191 -1.43 -4.82 -12.85
N PRO A 192 -2.46 -5.11 -12.02
CA PRO A 192 -2.28 -5.49 -10.62
C PRO A 192 -1.45 -6.76 -10.44
N GLU A 193 -1.61 -7.73 -11.32
CA GLU A 193 -0.84 -8.98 -11.27
C GLU A 193 0.64 -8.73 -11.60
N PHE A 194 0.92 -7.81 -12.53
CA PHE A 194 2.29 -7.42 -12.83
C PHE A 194 2.94 -6.68 -11.67
N VAL A 195 2.20 -5.79 -11.01
CA VAL A 195 2.67 -5.07 -9.81
C VAL A 195 3.09 -6.06 -8.73
N LEU A 196 2.22 -7.04 -8.43
CA LEU A 196 2.53 -8.09 -7.46
C LEU A 196 3.75 -8.92 -7.90
N PHE A 197 3.79 -9.36 -9.16
CA PHE A 197 4.91 -10.13 -9.69
C PHE A 197 6.24 -9.38 -9.59
N GLU A 198 6.25 -8.12 -9.99
CA GLU A 198 7.45 -7.28 -9.90
C GLU A 198 7.91 -7.08 -8.45
N LYS A 199 6.99 -6.83 -7.51
CA LYS A 199 7.28 -6.74 -6.08
C LYS A 199 7.85 -8.04 -5.51
N CYS A 200 7.28 -9.19 -5.86
CA CYS A 200 7.82 -10.48 -5.42
C CYS A 200 9.25 -10.72 -5.92
N VAL A 201 9.60 -10.23 -7.11
CA VAL A 201 10.98 -10.33 -7.64
C VAL A 201 11.91 -9.32 -6.97
N ARG A 202 11.51 -8.05 -6.87
CA ARG A 202 12.38 -6.97 -6.38
C ARG A 202 12.47 -6.88 -4.87
N GLY A 203 11.48 -7.45 -4.16
CA GLY A 203 11.29 -7.21 -2.74
C GLY A 203 10.78 -5.79 -2.46
N ASP A 204 10.78 -5.42 -1.20
CA ASP A 204 10.40 -4.08 -0.72
C ASP A 204 11.34 -3.63 0.41
N SER A 205 12.14 -2.62 0.13
CA SER A 205 13.10 -2.09 1.11
C SER A 205 12.43 -1.34 2.26
N SER A 206 11.23 -0.78 2.06
CA SER A 206 10.47 -0.07 3.09
C SER A 206 9.95 -1.04 4.16
N ASP A 207 9.59 -2.25 3.74
CA ASP A 207 9.11 -3.33 4.59
C ASP A 207 10.17 -4.38 4.90
N ASN A 208 11.41 -4.12 4.47
CA ASN A 208 12.55 -5.02 4.68
C ASN A 208 12.32 -6.42 4.10
N VAL A 209 11.67 -6.48 2.93
CA VAL A 209 11.50 -7.70 2.14
C VAL A 209 12.62 -7.77 1.11
N PHE A 210 13.44 -8.81 1.19
CA PHE A 210 14.60 -8.95 0.32
C PHE A 210 14.20 -9.38 -1.09
N SER A 211 14.96 -8.87 -2.08
CA SER A 211 14.76 -9.23 -3.48
C SER A 211 14.95 -10.74 -3.70
N ALA A 212 14.02 -11.36 -4.40
CA ALA A 212 14.17 -12.75 -4.83
C ALA A 212 15.25 -12.91 -5.92
N TYR A 213 15.49 -11.86 -6.71
CA TYR A 213 16.53 -11.86 -7.74
C TYR A 213 17.19 -10.48 -7.82
N PRO A 214 18.24 -10.22 -7.01
CA PRO A 214 18.98 -8.97 -7.05
C PRO A 214 19.56 -8.69 -8.43
N GLY A 215 19.41 -7.45 -8.91
CA GLY A 215 19.87 -7.06 -10.23
C GLY A 215 19.04 -7.57 -11.42
N ALA A 216 17.86 -8.18 -11.17
CA ALA A 216 16.92 -8.50 -12.23
C ALA A 216 16.49 -7.23 -12.97
N ARG A 217 16.58 -7.25 -14.31
CA ARG A 217 16.19 -6.14 -15.17
C ARG A 217 14.69 -6.23 -15.49
N LEU A 218 14.04 -5.09 -15.67
CA LEU A 218 12.65 -5.03 -16.11
C LEU A 218 12.45 -5.70 -17.47
N LYS A 219 13.34 -5.38 -18.43
CA LYS A 219 13.41 -6.05 -19.74
C LYS A 219 14.68 -6.86 -19.83
N GLY A 220 14.57 -8.03 -20.39
CA GLY A 220 15.69 -8.91 -20.65
C GLY A 220 16.70 -8.35 -21.67
N SER A 221 17.73 -9.11 -21.90
CA SER A 221 18.74 -8.89 -22.91
C SER A 221 18.90 -10.15 -23.75
N LYS A 222 19.75 -10.11 -24.78
CA LYS A 222 20.00 -11.28 -25.67
C LYS A 222 20.30 -12.58 -24.89
N ASN A 223 20.89 -12.48 -23.69
CA ASN A 223 21.36 -13.63 -22.91
C ASN A 223 20.71 -13.76 -21.53
N LYS A 224 19.77 -12.88 -21.15
CA LYS A 224 19.11 -12.91 -19.84
C LYS A 224 17.65 -12.51 -19.94
N THR A 225 16.77 -13.34 -19.42
CA THR A 225 15.34 -13.05 -19.30
C THR A 225 15.13 -11.96 -18.24
N GLY A 226 14.30 -10.97 -18.54
CA GLY A 226 13.87 -9.96 -17.61
C GLY A 226 12.53 -10.29 -16.97
N ILE A 227 12.11 -9.40 -16.06
CA ILE A 227 10.84 -9.53 -15.32
C ILE A 227 9.64 -9.56 -16.28
N THR A 228 9.65 -8.67 -17.28
CA THR A 228 8.54 -8.56 -18.25
C THR A 228 8.36 -9.83 -19.10
N GLU A 229 9.46 -10.42 -19.56
CA GLU A 229 9.41 -11.67 -20.35
C GLU A 229 8.95 -12.84 -19.48
N ALA A 230 9.46 -12.95 -18.24
CA ALA A 230 9.04 -13.98 -17.29
C ALA A 230 7.55 -13.86 -16.94
N TYR A 231 7.07 -12.63 -16.71
CA TYR A 231 5.67 -12.37 -16.41
C TYR A 231 4.73 -12.80 -17.55
N LYS A 232 5.10 -12.52 -18.82
CA LYS A 232 4.25 -12.77 -19.98
C LYS A 232 3.90 -14.24 -20.18
N ASP A 233 4.81 -15.15 -19.89
CA ASP A 233 4.57 -16.59 -20.08
C ASP A 233 4.42 -17.40 -18.77
N ARG A 234 4.20 -16.71 -17.63
CA ARG A 234 4.07 -17.32 -16.30
C ARG A 234 2.93 -18.34 -16.19
N ASN A 235 1.81 -18.04 -16.83
CA ASN A 235 0.60 -18.88 -16.73
C ASN A 235 0.70 -20.16 -17.59
N THR A 236 1.57 -20.16 -18.58
CA THR A 236 1.82 -21.33 -19.45
C THR A 236 3.04 -22.13 -19.01
N GLY A 237 3.75 -21.68 -17.96
CA GLY A 237 5.04 -22.24 -17.57
C GLY A 237 6.06 -22.17 -18.70
N GLY A 238 6.04 -21.08 -19.47
CA GLY A 238 6.86 -20.88 -20.66
C GLY A 238 8.37 -20.82 -20.36
N PHE A 239 9.14 -20.81 -21.42
CA PHE A 239 10.60 -20.83 -21.35
C PHE A 239 11.17 -19.67 -20.50
N ASN A 240 10.65 -18.45 -20.71
CA ASN A 240 11.16 -17.27 -19.99
C ASN A 240 10.87 -17.36 -18.49
N TYR A 241 9.63 -17.75 -18.12
CA TYR A 241 9.26 -17.91 -16.72
C TYR A 241 10.14 -18.97 -16.04
N ASN A 242 10.25 -20.15 -16.64
CA ASN A 242 11.04 -21.24 -16.07
C ASN A 242 12.53 -20.86 -15.97
N ASN A 243 13.10 -20.29 -17.03
CA ASN A 243 14.48 -19.86 -17.03
C ASN A 243 14.77 -18.81 -15.95
N PHE A 244 13.83 -17.88 -15.75
CA PHE A 244 13.93 -16.85 -14.70
C PHE A 244 13.85 -17.47 -13.30
N MET A 245 12.88 -18.34 -13.04
CA MET A 245 12.64 -18.93 -11.72
C MET A 245 13.67 -19.98 -11.32
N LEU A 246 14.38 -20.57 -12.27
CA LEU A 246 15.46 -21.54 -12.01
C LEU A 246 16.80 -20.89 -11.72
N GLN A 247 16.92 -19.57 -11.84
CA GLN A 247 18.16 -18.86 -11.52
C GLN A 247 18.50 -19.02 -10.04
N ARG A 248 19.82 -18.97 -9.80
CA ARG A 248 20.39 -18.98 -8.45
C ARG A 248 21.32 -17.79 -8.30
N TRP A 249 21.48 -17.34 -7.08
CA TRP A 249 22.43 -16.29 -6.75
C TRP A 249 22.98 -16.51 -5.34
N VAL A 250 24.10 -15.90 -5.02
CA VAL A 250 24.77 -16.01 -3.73
C VAL A 250 24.76 -14.63 -3.10
N ASP A 251 24.37 -14.54 -1.83
CA ASP A 251 24.39 -13.31 -1.07
C ASP A 251 25.78 -12.98 -0.49
N HIS A 252 25.85 -11.88 0.27
CA HIS A 252 27.11 -11.43 0.90
C HIS A 252 27.57 -12.31 2.06
N GLU A 253 26.72 -13.22 2.55
CA GLU A 253 27.03 -14.23 3.59
C GLU A 253 27.37 -15.60 2.96
N GLU A 254 27.58 -15.63 1.65
CA GLU A 254 27.87 -16.84 0.87
C GLU A 254 26.72 -17.87 0.84
N GLN A 255 25.48 -17.46 1.18
CA GLN A 255 24.31 -18.32 1.11
C GLN A 255 23.77 -18.40 -0.31
N GLU A 256 23.48 -19.61 -0.78
CA GLU A 256 22.84 -19.83 -2.09
C GLU A 256 21.34 -19.65 -2.00
N HIS A 257 20.80 -18.81 -2.87
CA HIS A 257 19.38 -18.53 -3.02
C HIS A 257 18.85 -19.06 -4.35
N ARG A 258 17.61 -19.55 -4.33
CA ARG A 258 16.85 -19.88 -5.54
C ARG A 258 15.79 -18.81 -5.75
N VAL A 259 15.75 -18.25 -6.94
CA VAL A 259 14.78 -17.19 -7.27
C VAL A 259 13.34 -17.64 -7.01
N ARG A 260 12.98 -18.88 -7.35
CA ARG A 260 11.64 -19.41 -7.10
C ARG A 260 11.27 -19.43 -5.62
N ASP A 261 12.17 -19.90 -4.77
CA ASP A 261 11.89 -20.07 -3.33
C ASP A 261 11.69 -18.69 -2.66
N ASP A 262 12.56 -17.76 -2.97
CA ASP A 262 12.46 -16.37 -2.47
C ASP A 262 11.25 -15.62 -3.07
N PHE A 263 10.91 -15.88 -4.33
CA PHE A 263 9.72 -15.31 -4.97
C PHE A 263 8.43 -15.80 -4.30
N GLU A 264 8.30 -17.11 -4.03
CA GLU A 264 7.13 -17.66 -3.33
C GLU A 264 7.03 -17.16 -1.88
N ARG A 265 8.16 -17.00 -1.19
CA ARG A 265 8.19 -16.34 0.12
C ARG A 265 7.67 -14.91 0.05
N ASN A 266 8.06 -14.13 -0.95
CA ASN A 266 7.68 -12.73 -1.08
C ASN A 266 6.22 -12.52 -1.53
N LYS A 267 5.52 -13.58 -1.96
CA LYS A 267 4.08 -13.55 -2.29
C LYS A 267 3.18 -13.47 -1.06
N ILE A 268 3.69 -13.85 0.09
CA ILE A 268 2.98 -13.90 1.37
C ILE A 268 2.93 -12.51 2.01
#